data_b1c3e3aedc3e44c5d04aa5e7147ddde7
#
_entry.id   b1c3e3aedc3e44c5d04aa5e7147ddde7
#
_cell.length_a   1.000
_cell.length_b   1.000
_cell.length_c   1.000
_cell.angle_alpha   90.00
_cell.angle_beta   90.00
_cell.angle_gamma   90.00
#
_symmetry.space_group_name_H-M   'P 1'
#
loop_
_entity.id
_entity.type
_entity.pdbx_description
1 polymer ?
#
loop_
_entity_poly.entity_id
_entity_poly.type
_entity_poly.pdbx_seq_one_letter_code
_entity_poly.pdbx_strand_id
1 'polypeptide(L)'
;MSERNTINLNLYKEILRSLEGKTLREKNIRVAGVITDYVKKKHDIDLIVVGGLSVEIYTSGGYTTEDIDFVGPGHDEIMQCLVDLGFSRKGKDSVHERLQIYVEVPNSVLSGGDINKIQKITTEDGFIVNLIGIEDIFCDRLRAVVHWKEEYQLPWLVELYISHYDEMDFEYIESVLTPAEKEYYDKFMRMMTEQEEAYSHHEFFKQFLQKNGIIFSESADSIIWLYLKSEPIGVRLYPFQNIYFYDKDDEIVPFGDDEVGMTP
;
A
#
# COMPACT_ATOMS: atom_id res chain seq x y z
N MET A 1 -19.71 -0.19 -38.08
CA MET A 1 -18.38 0.45 -37.99
C MET A 1 -18.36 1.16 -36.63
N SER A 2 -17.67 0.58 -35.66
CA SER A 2 -17.55 1.16 -34.32
C SER A 2 -16.70 2.42 -34.42
N GLU A 3 -17.23 3.55 -33.96
CA GLU A 3 -16.44 4.76 -33.72
C GLU A 3 -15.34 4.37 -32.72
N ARG A 4 -14.11 4.25 -33.21
CA ARG A 4 -12.95 4.16 -32.34
C ARG A 4 -12.89 5.51 -31.61
N ASN A 5 -13.30 5.53 -30.36
CA ASN A 5 -13.09 6.66 -29.48
C ASN A 5 -11.61 7.04 -29.55
N THR A 6 -11.31 8.15 -30.21
CA THR A 6 -9.93 8.63 -30.35
C THR A 6 -9.45 9.03 -28.96
N ILE A 7 -8.51 8.25 -28.41
CA ILE A 7 -7.96 8.52 -27.07
C ILE A 7 -7.23 9.87 -27.12
N ASN A 8 -7.69 10.81 -26.30
CA ASN A 8 -7.06 12.12 -26.22
C ASN A 8 -5.87 12.09 -25.23
N LEU A 9 -4.70 11.68 -25.73
CA LEU A 9 -3.46 11.64 -24.93
C LEU A 9 -3.12 12.98 -24.26
N ASN A 10 -3.45 14.11 -24.90
CA ASN A 10 -3.15 15.43 -24.30
C ASN A 10 -3.94 15.66 -23.01
N LEU A 11 -5.18 15.18 -22.92
CA LEU A 11 -5.97 15.27 -21.69
C LEU A 11 -5.28 14.56 -20.53
N TYR A 12 -4.77 13.34 -20.71
CA TYR A 12 -4.03 12.60 -19.66
C TYR A 12 -2.78 13.34 -19.23
N LYS A 13 -2.02 13.89 -20.21
CA LYS A 13 -0.83 14.70 -19.90
C LYS A 13 -1.16 16.01 -19.16
N GLU A 14 -2.29 16.62 -19.43
CA GLU A 14 -2.76 17.81 -18.69
C GLU A 14 -3.14 17.45 -17.26
N ILE A 15 -3.83 16.32 -17.05
CA ILE A 15 -4.13 15.84 -15.71
C ILE A 15 -2.84 15.56 -14.92
N LEU A 16 -1.88 14.84 -15.52
CA LEU A 16 -0.59 14.59 -14.86
C LEU A 16 0.13 15.89 -14.49
N ARG A 17 0.15 16.89 -15.37
CA ARG A 17 0.74 18.20 -15.06
C ARG A 17 0.04 18.91 -13.91
N SER A 18 -1.27 18.76 -13.79
CA SER A 18 -2.05 19.38 -12.70
C SER A 18 -1.70 18.81 -11.31
N LEU A 19 -1.00 17.67 -11.25
CA LEU A 19 -0.56 17.03 -10.02
C LEU A 19 0.76 17.62 -9.48
N GLU A 20 1.43 18.49 -10.22
CA GLU A 20 2.63 19.17 -9.72
C GLU A 20 2.27 19.98 -8.46
N GLY A 21 3.03 19.78 -7.38
CA GLY A 21 2.78 20.45 -6.09
C GLY A 21 1.72 19.78 -5.19
N LYS A 22 1.11 18.69 -5.64
CA LYS A 22 0.24 17.87 -4.80
C LYS A 22 1.05 16.97 -3.86
N THR A 23 0.43 16.49 -2.79
CA THR A 23 1.04 15.51 -1.89
C THR A 23 1.40 14.23 -2.64
N LEU A 24 2.35 13.46 -2.12
CA LEU A 24 2.80 12.22 -2.76
C LEU A 24 1.61 11.24 -2.89
N ARG A 25 0.82 11.08 -1.85
CA ARG A 25 -0.38 10.23 -1.84
C ARG A 25 -1.39 10.62 -2.92
N GLU A 26 -1.73 11.92 -3.03
CA GLU A 26 -2.63 12.39 -4.09
C GLU A 26 -2.07 12.09 -5.47
N LYS A 27 -0.75 12.30 -5.65
CA LYS A 27 -0.08 12.00 -6.91
C LYS A 27 -0.17 10.50 -7.23
N ASN A 28 0.23 9.62 -6.31
CA ASN A 28 0.26 8.17 -6.53
C ASN A 28 -1.11 7.64 -6.94
N ILE A 29 -2.17 7.96 -6.19
CA ILE A 29 -3.53 7.47 -6.48
C ILE A 29 -4.03 7.99 -7.84
N ARG A 30 -3.85 9.28 -8.13
CA ARG A 30 -4.35 9.87 -9.38
C ARG A 30 -3.52 9.45 -10.58
N VAL A 31 -2.21 9.30 -10.43
CA VAL A 31 -1.32 8.76 -11.47
C VAL A 31 -1.70 7.30 -11.77
N ALA A 32 -1.96 6.49 -10.74
CA ALA A 32 -2.44 5.12 -10.92
C ALA A 32 -3.75 5.08 -11.73
N GLY A 33 -4.70 5.98 -11.43
CA GLY A 33 -5.94 6.12 -12.19
C GLY A 33 -5.71 6.49 -13.66
N VAL A 34 -4.86 7.47 -13.91
CA VAL A 34 -4.49 7.91 -15.28
C VAL A 34 -3.89 6.76 -16.08
N ILE A 35 -2.94 6.02 -15.50
CA ILE A 35 -2.27 4.90 -16.16
C ILE A 35 -3.27 3.78 -16.44
N THR A 36 -4.06 3.38 -15.44
CA THR A 36 -5.05 2.30 -15.56
C THR A 36 -6.06 2.60 -16.67
N ASP A 37 -6.63 3.80 -16.68
CA ASP A 37 -7.62 4.19 -17.69
C ASP A 37 -7.01 4.28 -19.10
N TYR A 38 -5.82 4.85 -19.24
CA TYR A 38 -5.14 4.97 -20.53
C TYR A 38 -4.78 3.61 -21.12
N VAL A 39 -4.21 2.72 -20.30
CA VAL A 39 -3.84 1.36 -20.72
C VAL A 39 -5.09 0.57 -21.09
N LYS A 40 -6.15 0.64 -20.28
CA LYS A 40 -7.43 -0.02 -20.56
C LYS A 40 -8.04 0.44 -21.89
N LYS A 41 -8.09 1.74 -22.13
CA LYS A 41 -8.67 2.28 -23.37
C LYS A 41 -7.85 1.95 -24.61
N LYS A 42 -6.53 1.89 -24.48
CA LYS A 42 -5.63 1.71 -25.59
C LYS A 42 -5.44 0.24 -26.00
N HIS A 43 -5.34 -0.64 -25.02
CA HIS A 43 -4.98 -2.05 -25.23
C HIS A 43 -5.98 -3.05 -24.66
N ASP A 44 -7.06 -2.57 -23.99
CA ASP A 44 -8.04 -3.40 -23.27
C ASP A 44 -7.39 -4.27 -22.19
N ILE A 45 -6.33 -3.76 -21.55
CA ILE A 45 -5.61 -4.41 -20.46
C ILE A 45 -6.13 -3.85 -19.12
N ASP A 46 -6.48 -4.74 -18.19
CA ASP A 46 -6.79 -4.38 -16.81
C ASP A 46 -5.51 -4.44 -15.98
N LEU A 47 -5.10 -3.29 -15.45
CA LEU A 47 -4.02 -3.19 -14.47
C LEU A 47 -4.58 -3.30 -13.06
N ILE A 48 -3.81 -3.94 -12.18
CA ILE A 48 -4.12 -4.07 -10.77
C ILE A 48 -2.98 -3.43 -9.98
N VAL A 49 -3.30 -2.49 -9.10
CA VAL A 49 -2.34 -1.93 -8.14
C VAL A 49 -2.11 -2.95 -7.04
N VAL A 50 -0.84 -3.21 -6.77
CA VAL A 50 -0.35 -4.10 -5.71
C VAL A 50 0.66 -3.37 -4.83
N GLY A 51 1.37 -4.07 -3.97
CA GLY A 51 2.53 -3.54 -3.22
C GLY A 51 2.20 -2.39 -2.28
N GLY A 52 3.13 -1.45 -2.15
CA GLY A 52 3.07 -0.35 -1.18
C GLY A 52 1.85 0.54 -1.33
N LEU A 53 1.49 0.94 -2.56
CA LEU A 53 0.35 1.82 -2.79
C LEU A 53 -0.98 1.18 -2.37
N SER A 54 -1.14 -0.14 -2.49
CA SER A 54 -2.35 -0.79 -1.98
C SER A 54 -2.41 -0.75 -0.45
N VAL A 55 -1.29 -0.93 0.25
CA VAL A 55 -1.24 -0.75 1.71
C VAL A 55 -1.60 0.69 2.08
N GLU A 56 -1.02 1.69 1.40
CA GLU A 56 -1.31 3.11 1.64
C GLU A 56 -2.81 3.42 1.48
N ILE A 57 -3.45 2.84 0.47
CA ILE A 57 -4.88 3.04 0.23
C ILE A 57 -5.71 2.39 1.34
N TYR A 58 -5.46 1.12 1.67
CA TYR A 58 -6.19 0.39 2.71
C TYR A 58 -5.99 0.97 4.11
N THR A 59 -4.80 1.49 4.40
CA THR A 59 -4.51 2.16 5.69
C THR A 59 -4.88 3.65 5.70
N SER A 60 -5.56 4.13 4.65
CA SER A 60 -5.96 5.54 4.46
C SER A 60 -4.82 6.56 4.64
N GLY A 61 -3.58 6.14 4.28
CA GLY A 61 -2.38 6.96 4.36
C GLY A 61 -1.56 6.75 5.62
N GLY A 62 -1.84 5.71 6.40
CA GLY A 62 -0.97 5.28 7.49
C GLY A 62 0.38 4.74 7.01
N TYR A 63 0.43 4.23 5.79
CA TYR A 63 1.64 3.86 5.06
C TYR A 63 1.83 4.80 3.88
N THR A 64 3.06 5.10 3.49
CA THR A 64 3.36 5.88 2.29
C THR A 64 4.43 5.19 1.46
N THR A 65 4.26 5.21 0.14
CA THR A 65 5.21 4.67 -0.81
C THR A 65 5.58 5.70 -1.89
N GLU A 66 6.79 5.59 -2.43
CA GLU A 66 7.25 6.44 -3.54
C GLU A 66 6.92 5.84 -4.92
N ASP A 67 6.58 4.55 -4.95
CA ASP A 67 6.35 3.79 -6.16
C ASP A 67 4.91 3.29 -6.31
N ILE A 68 4.56 2.98 -7.54
CA ILE A 68 3.29 2.37 -7.91
C ILE A 68 3.60 1.04 -8.58
N ASP A 69 3.25 -0.04 -7.92
CA ASP A 69 3.39 -1.39 -8.46
C ASP A 69 2.12 -1.81 -9.19
N PHE A 70 2.26 -2.21 -10.44
CA PHE A 70 1.16 -2.75 -11.23
C PHE A 70 1.41 -4.21 -11.61
N VAL A 71 0.33 -4.97 -11.61
CA VAL A 71 0.28 -6.29 -12.23
C VAL A 71 -0.70 -6.25 -13.40
N GLY A 72 -0.30 -6.82 -14.54
CA GLY A 72 -1.15 -6.93 -15.72
C GLY A 72 -0.44 -7.57 -16.90
N PRO A 73 -1.19 -8.20 -17.82
CA PRO A 73 -0.63 -8.80 -19.04
C PRO A 73 -0.14 -7.72 -20.02
N GLY A 74 0.76 -8.09 -20.92
CA GLY A 74 1.20 -7.17 -21.99
C GLY A 74 2.22 -6.13 -21.50
N HIS A 75 3.32 -6.59 -20.91
CA HIS A 75 4.36 -5.72 -20.37
C HIS A 75 4.84 -4.66 -21.38
N ASP A 76 5.08 -5.03 -22.64
CA ASP A 76 5.58 -4.09 -23.65
C ASP A 76 4.55 -3.01 -23.99
N GLU A 77 3.27 -3.37 -24.07
CA GLU A 77 2.16 -2.45 -24.30
C GLU A 77 2.01 -1.46 -23.13
N ILE A 78 2.14 -1.95 -21.90
CA ILE A 78 2.09 -1.12 -20.69
C ILE A 78 3.27 -0.14 -20.69
N MET A 79 4.49 -0.65 -20.95
CA MET A 79 5.68 0.19 -21.01
C MET A 79 5.58 1.27 -22.10
N GLN A 80 4.98 0.95 -23.27
CA GLN A 80 4.75 1.95 -24.31
C GLN A 80 3.73 3.01 -23.85
N CYS A 81 2.68 2.61 -23.12
CA CYS A 81 1.72 3.56 -22.54
C CYS A 81 2.38 4.51 -21.53
N LEU A 82 3.28 4.00 -20.70
CA LEU A 82 4.04 4.83 -19.76
C LEU A 82 4.90 5.86 -20.52
N VAL A 83 5.58 5.46 -21.58
CA VAL A 83 6.35 6.39 -22.45
C VAL A 83 5.44 7.46 -23.06
N ASP A 84 4.27 7.08 -23.58
CA ASP A 84 3.30 8.03 -24.13
C ASP A 84 2.86 9.06 -23.09
N LEU A 85 2.68 8.65 -21.85
CA LEU A 85 2.30 9.50 -20.72
C LEU A 85 3.44 10.39 -20.19
N GLY A 86 4.67 10.16 -20.66
CA GLY A 86 5.83 10.99 -20.30
C GLY A 86 6.76 10.39 -19.27
N PHE A 87 6.62 9.10 -18.97
CA PHE A 87 7.59 8.38 -18.14
C PHE A 87 8.82 8.01 -18.98
N SER A 88 9.97 7.95 -18.30
CA SER A 88 11.23 7.48 -18.86
C SER A 88 11.71 6.24 -18.10
N ARG A 89 12.30 5.27 -18.82
CA ARG A 89 12.79 4.04 -18.19
C ARG A 89 14.08 4.31 -17.42
N LYS A 90 14.12 3.85 -16.16
CA LYS A 90 15.30 3.83 -15.29
C LYS A 90 15.49 2.44 -14.69
N GLY A 91 16.35 1.63 -15.28
CA GLY A 91 16.56 0.25 -14.84
C GLY A 91 15.29 -0.60 -15.02
N LYS A 92 14.74 -1.10 -13.91
CA LYS A 92 13.47 -1.84 -13.86
C LYS A 92 12.24 -0.92 -13.83
N ASP A 93 12.40 0.32 -13.37
CA ASP A 93 11.34 1.27 -13.13
C ASP A 93 11.09 2.18 -14.33
N SER A 94 9.89 2.76 -14.37
CA SER A 94 9.53 3.89 -15.20
C SER A 94 9.29 5.11 -14.35
N VAL A 95 9.95 6.23 -14.64
CA VAL A 95 9.95 7.42 -13.79
C VAL A 95 9.33 8.60 -14.51
N HIS A 96 8.39 9.28 -13.87
CA HIS A 96 7.88 10.57 -14.30
C HIS A 96 8.63 11.69 -13.56
N GLU A 97 9.69 12.23 -14.19
CA GLU A 97 10.68 13.14 -13.56
C GLU A 97 10.05 14.37 -12.86
N ARG A 98 9.00 14.98 -13.45
CA ARG A 98 8.37 16.17 -12.86
C ARG A 98 7.53 15.85 -11.63
N LEU A 99 6.89 14.69 -11.60
CA LEU A 99 6.05 14.26 -10.48
C LEU A 99 6.86 13.52 -9.43
N GLN A 100 8.06 13.06 -9.78
CA GLN A 100 8.90 12.19 -8.94
C GLN A 100 8.16 10.91 -8.54
N ILE A 101 7.44 10.32 -9.49
CA ILE A 101 6.70 9.07 -9.32
C ILE A 101 7.41 7.96 -10.06
N TYR A 102 7.57 6.84 -9.39
CA TYR A 102 8.13 5.62 -9.91
C TYR A 102 7.01 4.62 -10.18
N VAL A 103 7.12 3.89 -11.28
CA VAL A 103 6.15 2.84 -11.66
C VAL A 103 6.91 1.57 -11.99
N GLU A 104 6.55 0.48 -11.33
CA GLU A 104 7.06 -0.85 -11.61
C GLU A 104 5.94 -1.76 -12.13
N VAL A 105 6.29 -2.69 -13.03
CA VAL A 105 5.38 -3.74 -13.53
C VAL A 105 6.11 -5.08 -13.41
N PRO A 106 6.20 -5.62 -12.18
CA PRO A 106 7.03 -6.78 -11.91
C PRO A 106 6.49 -8.08 -12.50
N ASN A 107 5.18 -8.20 -12.67
CA ASN A 107 4.54 -9.44 -13.10
C ASN A 107 3.39 -9.19 -14.09
N SER A 108 3.13 -10.21 -14.91
CA SER A 108 2.00 -10.20 -15.85
C SER A 108 0.70 -10.77 -15.29
N VAL A 109 0.77 -11.40 -14.12
CA VAL A 109 -0.38 -12.02 -13.44
C VAL A 109 -0.31 -11.77 -11.94
N LEU A 110 -1.47 -11.72 -11.31
CA LEU A 110 -1.59 -11.61 -9.85
C LEU A 110 -1.18 -12.97 -9.22
N SER A 111 0.10 -13.10 -8.87
CA SER A 111 0.63 -14.33 -8.30
C SER A 111 0.13 -14.55 -6.88
N GLY A 112 -0.61 -15.63 -6.65
CA GLY A 112 -1.10 -16.01 -5.33
C GLY A 112 -2.26 -15.17 -4.80
N GLY A 113 -2.92 -14.35 -5.65
CA GLY A 113 -4.13 -13.63 -5.33
C GLY A 113 -5.33 -14.06 -6.17
N ASP A 114 -6.54 -13.70 -5.73
CA ASP A 114 -7.80 -13.99 -6.42
C ASP A 114 -8.32 -12.74 -7.15
N ILE A 115 -8.42 -12.84 -8.47
CA ILE A 115 -8.97 -11.76 -9.32
C ILE A 115 -10.40 -11.37 -8.96
N ASN A 116 -11.18 -12.27 -8.34
CA ASN A 116 -12.54 -11.99 -7.91
C ASN A 116 -12.61 -11.13 -6.63
N LYS A 117 -11.51 -11.00 -5.92
CA LYS A 117 -11.39 -10.17 -4.70
C LYS A 117 -10.88 -8.75 -4.97
N ILE A 118 -10.58 -8.44 -6.24
CA ILE A 118 -10.13 -7.10 -6.64
C ILE A 118 -11.17 -6.06 -6.27
N GLN A 119 -10.73 -5.02 -5.56
CA GLN A 119 -11.52 -3.85 -5.25
C GLN A 119 -11.39 -2.78 -6.32
N LYS A 120 -12.39 -1.91 -6.44
CA LYS A 120 -12.35 -0.78 -7.36
C LYS A 120 -12.55 0.51 -6.60
N ILE A 121 -11.60 1.42 -6.75
CA ILE A 121 -11.71 2.77 -6.21
C ILE A 121 -11.81 3.77 -7.36
N THR A 122 -12.49 4.89 -7.11
CA THR A 122 -12.61 5.98 -8.08
C THR A 122 -11.77 7.16 -7.61
N THR A 123 -10.88 7.64 -8.48
CA THR A 123 -10.06 8.83 -8.20
C THR A 123 -10.90 10.10 -8.30
N GLU A 124 -10.37 11.23 -7.81
CA GLU A 124 -11.01 12.55 -7.96
C GLU A 124 -11.26 12.93 -9.43
N ASP A 125 -10.43 12.46 -10.35
CA ASP A 125 -10.58 12.67 -11.80
C ASP A 125 -11.62 11.74 -12.43
N GLY A 126 -12.25 10.86 -11.64
CA GLY A 126 -13.27 9.91 -12.09
C GLY A 126 -12.72 8.65 -12.75
N PHE A 127 -11.41 8.39 -12.68
CA PHE A 127 -10.81 7.16 -13.16
C PHE A 127 -10.97 6.02 -12.14
N ILE A 128 -11.08 4.80 -12.66
CA ILE A 128 -11.15 3.59 -11.84
C ILE A 128 -9.75 3.00 -11.70
N VAL A 129 -9.36 2.71 -10.46
CA VAL A 129 -8.18 1.93 -10.12
C VAL A 129 -8.63 0.58 -9.60
N ASN A 130 -8.13 -0.50 -10.20
CA ASN A 130 -8.30 -1.83 -9.65
C ASN A 130 -7.22 -2.07 -8.59
N LEU A 131 -7.63 -2.45 -7.40
CA LEU A 131 -6.77 -2.65 -6.24
C LEU A 131 -6.78 -4.13 -5.87
N ILE A 132 -5.62 -4.69 -5.55
CA ILE A 132 -5.50 -6.04 -4.99
C ILE A 132 -6.46 -6.21 -3.81
N GLY A 133 -7.05 -7.39 -3.64
CA GLY A 133 -7.95 -7.68 -2.51
C GLY A 133 -7.27 -7.49 -1.15
N ILE A 134 -8.05 -7.10 -0.14
CA ILE A 134 -7.53 -6.87 1.22
C ILE A 134 -6.89 -8.14 1.79
N GLU A 135 -7.46 -9.30 1.52
CA GLU A 135 -6.90 -10.57 1.99
C GLU A 135 -5.58 -10.90 1.29
N ASP A 136 -5.49 -10.59 0.00
CA ASP A 136 -4.28 -10.87 -0.78
C ASP A 136 -3.12 -9.97 -0.38
N ILE A 137 -3.36 -8.67 -0.12
CA ILE A 137 -2.31 -7.77 0.37
C ILE A 137 -1.94 -8.11 1.82
N PHE A 138 -2.88 -8.53 2.64
CA PHE A 138 -2.59 -9.05 3.97
C PHE A 138 -1.69 -10.28 3.90
N CYS A 139 -1.99 -11.25 3.03
CA CYS A 139 -1.15 -12.43 2.80
C CYS A 139 0.24 -12.06 2.26
N ASP A 140 0.33 -11.03 1.41
CA ASP A 140 1.59 -10.53 0.89
C ASP A 140 2.49 -9.98 2.01
N ARG A 141 1.96 -9.14 2.89
CA ARG A 141 2.69 -8.63 4.06
C ARG A 141 3.09 -9.75 5.03
N LEU A 142 2.21 -10.72 5.26
CA LEU A 142 2.51 -11.89 6.07
C LEU A 142 3.66 -12.70 5.47
N ARG A 143 3.69 -12.91 4.16
CA ARG A 143 4.76 -13.59 3.45
C ARG A 143 6.09 -12.85 3.56
N ALA A 144 6.07 -11.53 3.49
CA ALA A 144 7.25 -10.71 3.68
C ALA A 144 7.89 -10.97 5.05
N VAL A 145 7.09 -10.99 6.11
CA VAL A 145 7.56 -11.31 7.46
C VAL A 145 8.09 -12.76 7.57
N VAL A 146 7.35 -13.72 7.01
CA VAL A 146 7.69 -15.14 7.17
C VAL A 146 8.94 -15.53 6.38
N HIS A 147 9.01 -15.15 5.10
CA HIS A 147 10.01 -15.66 4.17
C HIS A 147 11.24 -14.76 4.06
N TRP A 148 11.07 -13.44 4.10
CA TRP A 148 12.17 -12.48 3.94
C TRP A 148 12.65 -11.87 5.26
N LYS A 149 11.96 -12.22 6.39
CA LYS A 149 12.28 -11.69 7.72
C LYS A 149 12.13 -10.18 7.82
N GLU A 150 11.22 -9.63 7.04
CA GLU A 150 10.89 -8.21 7.02
C GLU A 150 9.97 -7.87 8.20
N GLU A 151 10.50 -7.93 9.43
CA GLU A 151 9.72 -7.69 10.66
C GLU A 151 9.12 -6.28 10.70
N TYR A 152 9.70 -5.34 9.97
CA TYR A 152 9.15 -3.98 9.82
C TYR A 152 7.80 -3.94 9.10
N GLN A 153 7.40 -5.01 8.39
CA GLN A 153 6.08 -5.14 7.79
C GLN A 153 4.98 -5.52 8.79
N LEU A 154 5.35 -5.95 9.99
CA LEU A 154 4.40 -6.42 10.99
C LEU A 154 3.41 -5.34 11.47
N PRO A 155 3.81 -4.07 11.68
CA PRO A 155 2.86 -3.00 11.98
C PRO A 155 1.76 -2.84 10.92
N TRP A 156 2.12 -2.99 9.64
CA TRP A 156 1.16 -2.87 8.53
C TRP A 156 0.23 -4.07 8.46
N LEU A 157 0.73 -5.27 8.79
CA LEU A 157 -0.11 -6.47 8.91
C LEU A 157 -1.17 -6.28 10.01
N VAL A 158 -0.77 -5.72 11.15
CA VAL A 158 -1.67 -5.39 12.27
C VAL A 158 -2.68 -4.33 11.85
N GLU A 159 -2.25 -3.26 11.18
CA GLU A 159 -3.11 -2.19 10.70
C GLU A 159 -4.16 -2.69 9.72
N LEU A 160 -3.75 -3.47 8.72
CA LEU A 160 -4.67 -4.07 7.75
C LEU A 160 -5.71 -4.96 8.47
N TYR A 161 -5.27 -5.76 9.44
CA TYR A 161 -6.17 -6.60 10.23
C TYR A 161 -7.19 -5.78 11.03
N ILE A 162 -6.74 -4.79 11.80
CA ILE A 162 -7.62 -4.00 12.66
C ILE A 162 -8.61 -3.18 11.83
N SER A 163 -8.13 -2.53 10.75
CA SER A 163 -8.97 -1.62 9.94
C SER A 163 -10.00 -2.35 9.09
N HIS A 164 -9.78 -3.63 8.77
CA HIS A 164 -10.61 -4.36 7.82
C HIS A 164 -11.11 -5.71 8.35
N TYR A 165 -11.04 -5.94 9.67
CA TYR A 165 -11.42 -7.21 10.29
C TYR A 165 -12.80 -7.71 9.84
N ASP A 166 -13.81 -6.84 9.87
CA ASP A 166 -15.19 -7.18 9.52
C ASP A 166 -15.41 -7.42 8.00
N GLU A 167 -14.44 -7.04 7.17
CA GLU A 167 -14.49 -7.16 5.71
C GLU A 167 -13.71 -8.37 5.19
N MET A 168 -12.77 -8.89 6.00
CA MET A 168 -11.86 -9.97 5.61
C MET A 168 -12.53 -11.33 5.58
N ASP A 169 -12.26 -12.09 4.52
CA ASP A 169 -12.59 -13.51 4.39
C ASP A 169 -11.44 -14.36 4.95
N PHE A 170 -11.53 -14.68 6.23
CA PHE A 170 -10.51 -15.47 6.93
C PHE A 170 -10.42 -16.91 6.42
N GLU A 171 -11.52 -17.50 5.95
CA GLU A 171 -11.51 -18.85 5.35
C GLU A 171 -10.67 -18.85 4.06
N TYR A 172 -10.81 -17.81 3.25
CA TYR A 172 -10.00 -17.65 2.06
C TYR A 172 -8.50 -17.48 2.45
N ILE A 173 -8.18 -16.60 3.39
CA ILE A 173 -6.81 -16.40 3.87
C ILE A 173 -6.20 -17.75 4.27
N GLU A 174 -6.88 -18.52 5.12
CA GLU A 174 -6.40 -19.83 5.56
C GLU A 174 -6.20 -20.82 4.41
N SER A 175 -7.04 -20.75 3.38
CA SER A 175 -7.00 -21.66 2.24
C SER A 175 -5.79 -21.44 1.31
N VAL A 176 -5.22 -20.23 1.29
CA VAL A 176 -4.12 -19.86 0.38
C VAL A 176 -2.74 -19.86 1.06
N LEU A 177 -2.68 -20.06 2.38
CA LEU A 177 -1.44 -20.09 3.12
C LEU A 177 -0.73 -21.44 3.02
N THR A 178 0.59 -21.40 2.84
CA THR A 178 1.45 -22.57 3.02
C THR A 178 1.53 -22.99 4.49
N PRO A 179 1.98 -24.22 4.81
CA PRO A 179 2.10 -24.65 6.21
C PRO A 179 2.95 -23.70 7.10
N ALA A 180 4.05 -23.17 6.55
CA ALA A 180 4.91 -22.23 7.30
C ALA A 180 4.24 -20.87 7.52
N GLU A 181 3.53 -20.36 6.51
CA GLU A 181 2.74 -19.14 6.61
C GLU A 181 1.59 -19.31 7.61
N LYS A 182 0.92 -20.50 7.58
CA LYS A 182 -0.18 -20.79 8.52
C LYS A 182 0.30 -20.88 9.97
N GLU A 183 1.46 -21.45 10.23
CA GLU A 183 2.04 -21.47 11.58
C GLU A 183 2.23 -20.04 12.14
N TYR A 184 2.75 -19.13 11.30
CA TYR A 184 2.90 -17.73 11.68
C TYR A 184 1.56 -17.01 11.83
N TYR A 185 0.63 -17.23 10.89
CA TYR A 185 -0.72 -16.70 10.92
C TYR A 185 -1.47 -17.12 12.19
N ASP A 186 -1.44 -18.39 12.55
CA ASP A 186 -2.08 -18.91 13.76
C ASP A 186 -1.50 -18.25 15.05
N LYS A 187 -0.19 -17.97 15.03
CA LYS A 187 0.45 -17.22 16.11
C LYS A 187 0.01 -15.76 16.15
N PHE A 188 -0.07 -15.13 14.98
CA PHE A 188 -0.56 -13.76 14.81
C PHE A 188 -2.03 -13.66 15.29
N MET A 189 -2.91 -14.53 14.84
CA MET A 189 -4.33 -14.54 15.21
C MET A 189 -4.53 -14.75 16.71
N ARG A 190 -3.78 -15.66 17.35
CA ARG A 190 -3.81 -15.81 18.79
C ARG A 190 -3.38 -14.53 19.50
N MET A 191 -2.32 -13.90 19.05
CA MET A 191 -1.85 -12.63 19.59
C MET A 191 -2.93 -11.55 19.48
N MET A 192 -3.63 -11.46 18.34
CA MET A 192 -4.70 -10.48 18.12
C MET A 192 -5.91 -10.77 19.01
N THR A 193 -6.39 -12.03 19.06
CA THR A 193 -7.58 -12.44 19.82
C THR A 193 -7.38 -12.33 21.35
N GLU A 194 -6.24 -12.77 21.87
CA GLU A 194 -5.96 -12.73 23.32
C GLU A 194 -5.91 -11.31 23.88
N GLN A 195 -5.76 -10.31 23.01
CA GLN A 195 -5.59 -8.92 23.41
C GLN A 195 -6.81 -8.05 23.10
N GLU A 196 -7.65 -8.47 22.16
CA GLU A 196 -8.88 -7.76 21.81
C GLU A 196 -9.90 -7.74 22.99
N GLU A 197 -9.91 -8.79 23.81
CA GLU A 197 -10.78 -8.89 24.99
C GLU A 197 -10.34 -8.00 26.18
N ALA A 198 -9.09 -7.53 26.18
CA ALA A 198 -8.50 -6.93 27.38
C ALA A 198 -8.21 -5.43 27.26
N TYR A 199 -8.05 -4.85 26.08
CA TYR A 199 -7.47 -3.49 25.94
C TYR A 199 -8.10 -2.66 24.83
N SER A 200 -8.03 -1.32 24.98
CA SER A 200 -8.23 -0.39 23.86
C SER A 200 -7.16 -0.62 22.80
N HIS A 201 -7.44 -0.30 21.52
CA HIS A 201 -6.46 -0.43 20.42
C HIS A 201 -5.12 0.24 20.74
N HIS A 202 -5.14 1.32 21.49
CA HIS A 202 -3.96 2.04 21.93
C HIS A 202 -3.09 1.22 22.91
N GLU A 203 -3.69 0.61 23.92
CA GLU A 203 -2.97 -0.26 24.88
C GLU A 203 -2.44 -1.52 24.21
N PHE A 204 -3.21 -2.08 23.30
CA PHE A 204 -2.77 -3.20 22.46
C PHE A 204 -1.50 -2.87 21.68
N PHE A 205 -1.49 -1.72 20.98
CA PHE A 205 -0.33 -1.29 20.21
C PHE A 205 0.91 -1.08 21.09
N LYS A 206 0.77 -0.46 22.25
CA LYS A 206 1.89 -0.30 23.20
C LYS A 206 2.47 -1.65 23.64
N GLN A 207 1.61 -2.60 23.96
CA GLN A 207 2.08 -3.94 24.35
C GLN A 207 2.75 -4.67 23.20
N PHE A 208 2.22 -4.52 21.99
CA PHE A 208 2.85 -5.04 20.78
C PHE A 208 4.27 -4.47 20.60
N LEU A 209 4.45 -3.16 20.72
CA LEU A 209 5.75 -2.49 20.64
C LEU A 209 6.72 -3.02 21.71
N GLN A 210 6.26 -3.11 22.95
CA GLN A 210 7.05 -3.64 24.08
C GLN A 210 7.50 -5.09 23.85
N LYS A 211 6.57 -5.94 23.40
CA LYS A 211 6.84 -7.36 23.16
C LYS A 211 7.87 -7.59 22.04
N ASN A 212 7.91 -6.69 21.06
CA ASN A 212 8.85 -6.74 19.95
C ASN A 212 10.13 -5.91 20.18
N GLY A 213 10.33 -5.38 21.41
CA GLY A 213 11.53 -4.64 21.77
C GLY A 213 11.65 -3.26 21.12
N ILE A 214 10.55 -2.72 20.59
CA ILE A 214 10.53 -1.40 19.97
C ILE A 214 10.47 -0.35 21.09
N ILE A 215 11.42 0.59 21.06
CA ILE A 215 11.48 1.67 22.06
C ILE A 215 10.46 2.74 21.69
N PHE A 216 9.60 3.10 22.64
CA PHE A 216 8.61 4.15 22.47
C PHE A 216 8.41 4.96 23.77
N SER A 217 7.83 6.14 23.64
CA SER A 217 7.26 6.92 24.72
C SER A 217 5.85 7.37 24.36
N GLU A 218 5.06 7.77 25.34
CA GLU A 218 3.71 8.26 25.16
C GLU A 218 3.61 9.71 25.64
N SER A 219 3.00 10.58 24.83
CA SER A 219 2.70 11.97 25.21
C SER A 219 1.35 12.08 25.91
N ALA A 220 1.08 13.23 26.55
CA ALA A 220 -0.16 13.48 27.29
C ALA A 220 -1.43 13.46 26.40
N ASP A 221 -1.28 13.66 25.11
CA ASP A 221 -2.34 13.63 24.10
C ASP A 221 -2.45 12.29 23.37
N SER A 222 -1.87 11.24 23.98
CA SER A 222 -1.94 9.85 23.49
C SER A 222 -1.25 9.60 22.16
N ILE A 223 -0.24 10.40 21.80
CA ILE A 223 0.66 10.09 20.70
C ILE A 223 1.75 9.15 21.22
N ILE A 224 1.96 8.03 20.51
CA ILE A 224 3.06 7.11 20.77
C ILE A 224 4.23 7.51 19.88
N TRP A 225 5.34 7.90 20.51
CA TRP A 225 6.56 8.28 19.82
C TRP A 225 7.49 7.07 19.71
N LEU A 226 7.74 6.63 18.48
CA LEU A 226 8.68 5.55 18.17
C LEU A 226 10.07 6.12 17.93
N TYR A 227 11.08 5.48 18.50
CA TYR A 227 12.48 5.88 18.32
C TYR A 227 13.13 4.93 17.32
N LEU A 228 13.03 5.29 16.04
CA LEU A 228 13.65 4.58 14.93
C LEU A 228 14.87 5.38 14.46
N LYS A 229 16.04 4.75 14.42
CA LYS A 229 17.31 5.38 13.96
C LYS A 229 17.60 6.76 14.56
N SER A 230 17.34 6.97 15.84
CA SER A 230 17.58 8.22 16.57
C SER A 230 16.64 9.40 16.27
N GLU A 231 15.67 9.27 15.40
CA GLU A 231 14.65 10.30 15.21
C GLU A 231 13.29 9.80 15.77
N PRO A 232 12.59 10.63 16.55
CA PRO A 232 11.28 10.27 17.05
C PRO A 232 10.23 10.38 15.94
N ILE A 233 9.37 9.37 15.83
CA ILE A 233 8.19 9.35 14.97
C ILE A 233 6.97 9.18 15.86
N GLY A 234 6.05 10.12 15.81
CA GLY A 234 4.79 10.06 16.55
C GLY A 234 3.79 9.17 15.84
N VAL A 235 3.12 8.31 16.61
CA VAL A 235 2.04 7.45 16.11
C VAL A 235 0.80 7.73 16.93
N ARG A 236 -0.28 8.12 16.28
CA ARG A 236 -1.59 8.27 16.93
C ARG A 236 -2.54 7.20 16.42
N LEU A 237 -3.08 6.42 17.34
CA LEU A 237 -4.11 5.44 17.08
C LEU A 237 -5.47 6.05 17.38
N TYR A 238 -6.35 6.06 16.40
CA TYR A 238 -7.74 6.41 16.61
C TYR A 238 -8.57 5.12 16.68
N PRO A 239 -9.53 5.01 17.61
CA PRO A 239 -10.50 3.90 17.60
C PRO A 239 -11.19 3.86 16.23
N PHE A 240 -11.12 2.75 15.54
CA PHE A 240 -11.70 2.55 14.19
C PHE A 240 -11.11 3.42 13.07
N GLN A 241 -9.93 4.02 13.27
CA GLN A 241 -9.27 4.87 12.28
C GLN A 241 -7.77 4.56 12.23
N ASN A 242 -7.17 4.92 11.13
CA ASN A 242 -5.81 4.63 10.71
C ASN A 242 -4.73 5.05 11.71
N ILE A 243 -3.60 4.37 11.65
CA ILE A 243 -2.35 4.80 12.29
C ILE A 243 -1.79 5.97 11.47
N TYR A 244 -1.55 7.10 12.13
CA TYR A 244 -0.85 8.23 11.53
C TYR A 244 0.52 8.35 12.17
N PHE A 245 1.53 8.58 11.34
CA PHE A 245 2.88 8.88 11.78
C PHE A 245 3.10 10.38 11.76
N TYR A 246 3.71 10.90 12.79
CA TYR A 246 3.98 12.33 12.96
C TYR A 246 5.48 12.54 13.20
N ASP A 247 6.04 13.58 12.64
CA ASP A 247 7.37 14.04 12.98
C ASP A 247 7.36 14.86 14.30
N LYS A 248 8.54 15.36 14.68
CA LYS A 248 8.71 16.19 15.88
C LYS A 248 7.95 17.53 15.82
N ASP A 249 7.50 17.94 14.65
CA ASP A 249 6.79 19.19 14.39
C ASP A 249 5.26 18.95 14.24
N ASP A 250 4.79 17.74 14.60
CA ASP A 250 3.38 17.30 14.54
C ASP A 250 2.83 17.21 13.10
N GLU A 251 3.69 17.08 12.09
CA GLU A 251 3.31 16.86 10.71
C GLU A 251 3.26 15.36 10.38
N ILE A 252 2.28 14.94 9.55
CA ILE A 252 2.16 13.56 9.10
C ILE A 252 3.36 13.23 8.20
N VAL A 253 4.13 12.23 8.62
CA VAL A 253 5.35 11.82 7.90
C VAL A 253 5.03 10.66 6.97
N PRO A 254 5.42 10.74 5.69
CA PRO A 254 5.44 9.58 4.83
C PRO A 254 6.48 8.56 5.32
N PHE A 255 6.07 7.32 5.44
CA PHE A 255 6.96 6.20 5.76
C PHE A 255 7.47 5.59 4.45
N GLY A 256 8.71 5.90 4.08
CA GLY A 256 9.36 5.25 2.94
C GLY A 256 10.05 3.95 3.35
N ASP A 257 10.03 2.95 2.47
CA ASP A 257 10.67 1.63 2.69
C ASP A 257 12.18 1.71 3.01
N ASP A 258 12.85 2.79 2.66
CA ASP A 258 14.29 2.94 2.82
C ASP A 258 14.75 3.47 4.20
N GLU A 259 13.85 3.96 5.06
CA GLU A 259 14.23 4.57 6.34
C GLU A 259 14.04 3.69 7.57
N VAL A 260 13.28 2.61 7.45
CA VAL A 260 13.10 1.65 8.55
C VAL A 260 14.14 0.52 8.47
N GLY A 261 15.39 0.87 8.50
CA GLY A 261 16.45 -0.11 8.74
C GLY A 261 16.49 -0.47 10.22
N MET A 262 15.78 -1.48 10.62
CA MET A 262 16.09 -2.16 11.88
C MET A 262 17.45 -2.81 11.72
N THR A 263 18.48 -2.23 12.34
CA THR A 263 19.70 -2.98 12.65
C THR A 263 19.48 -3.74 13.94
N PRO A 264 19.99 -4.97 14.05
CA PRO A 264 19.78 -5.87 15.18
C PRO A 264 20.29 -5.33 16.51
#